data_1f6cb167bd01024e650f53b60d1b23c4
#
_entry.id   1f6cb167bd01024e650f53b60d1b23c4
#
_cell.length_a   1.000
_cell.length_b   1.000
_cell.length_c   1.000
_cell.angle_alpha   90.00
_cell.angle_beta   90.00
_cell.angle_gamma   90.00
#
_symmetry.space_group_name_H-M   'P 1'
#
loop_
_entity.id
_entity.type
_entity.pdbx_description
1 polymer ?
#
loop_
_entity_poly.entity_id
_entity_poly.type
_entity_poly.pdbx_seq_one_letter_code
_entity_poly.pdbx_strand_id
1 'polypeptide(L)'
;CADERQYLGHAGQRWTTIQEMQTTHHNRIEEVAPNLTGIGTVPAFAIGPRALLVCTPGGNVLWDCVSLLDDATVAAVRALGGIAAIAVSHPHLVGSLVEWSRAFDNAPIYWHADNREWVMRPDSAFVFWEGETQTIMDGVTLIRCGGHFAGSDVLYWAGGADGRGALLTGDTLQ
;
A
#
# COMPACT_ATOMS: atom_id res chain seq x y z
N CYS A 1 10.71 -3.85 10.04
CA CYS A 1 11.22 -4.52 8.84
C CYS A 1 12.44 -5.37 9.21
N ALA A 2 12.56 -6.57 8.64
CA ALA A 2 13.71 -7.46 8.85
C ALA A 2 14.85 -7.20 7.83
N ASP A 3 14.69 -6.23 6.94
CA ASP A 3 15.68 -5.90 5.93
C ASP A 3 16.85 -5.12 6.56
N GLU A 4 18.02 -5.74 6.58
CA GLU A 4 19.27 -5.16 7.13
C GLU A 4 19.82 -3.99 6.31
N ARG A 5 19.33 -3.79 5.08
CA ARG A 5 19.71 -2.67 4.21
C ARG A 5 19.11 -1.33 4.68
N GLN A 6 18.09 -1.37 5.54
CA GLN A 6 17.51 -0.16 6.08
C GLN A 6 18.39 0.47 7.16
N TYR A 7 18.74 1.75 6.99
CA TYR A 7 19.44 2.50 8.00
C TYR A 7 18.53 2.83 9.19
N LEU A 8 18.89 2.31 10.37
CA LEU A 8 18.10 2.46 11.61
C LEU A 8 18.64 3.56 12.54
N GLY A 9 19.74 4.23 12.17
CA GLY A 9 20.46 5.14 13.04
C GLY A 9 21.20 4.43 14.18
N HIS A 10 21.97 5.19 14.98
CA HIS A 10 22.78 4.64 16.06
C HIS A 10 21.97 4.07 17.24
N ALA A 11 20.71 4.48 17.39
CA ALA A 11 19.84 4.01 18.47
C ALA A 11 19.11 2.69 18.15
N GLY A 12 19.29 2.13 16.95
CA GLY A 12 18.61 0.91 16.51
C GLY A 12 17.10 1.11 16.23
N GLN A 13 16.37 0.00 16.18
CA GLN A 13 14.93 0.01 15.93
C GLN A 13 14.15 0.62 17.09
N ARG A 14 13.13 1.41 16.75
CA ARG A 14 12.14 1.94 17.69
C ARG A 14 10.77 1.40 17.32
N TRP A 15 10.11 0.80 18.29
CA TRP A 15 8.78 0.22 18.11
C TRP A 15 7.72 1.14 18.74
N THR A 16 6.55 1.18 18.15
CA THR A 16 5.37 1.86 18.65
C THR A 16 4.12 1.04 18.32
N THR A 17 2.98 1.42 18.84
CA THR A 17 1.69 0.83 18.53
C THR A 17 0.83 1.80 17.72
N ILE A 18 -0.19 1.28 17.01
CA ILE A 18 -1.17 2.12 16.31
C ILE A 18 -1.85 3.07 17.30
N GLN A 19 -2.18 2.59 18.51
CA GLN A 19 -2.82 3.38 19.55
C GLN A 19 -1.94 4.55 20.01
N GLU A 20 -0.65 4.33 20.20
CA GLU A 20 0.30 5.41 20.53
C GLU A 20 0.41 6.40 19.37
N MET A 21 0.49 5.93 18.13
CA MET A 21 0.52 6.79 16.95
C MET A 21 -0.73 7.68 16.85
N GLN A 22 -1.92 7.15 17.12
CA GLN A 22 -3.18 7.90 17.11
C GLN A 22 -3.21 9.10 18.08
N THR A 23 -2.34 9.12 19.09
CA THR A 23 -2.25 10.26 20.02
C THR A 23 -1.41 11.42 19.50
N THR A 24 -0.54 11.19 18.54
CA THR A 24 0.48 12.16 18.09
C THR A 24 0.49 12.38 16.58
N HIS A 25 -0.16 11.50 15.81
CA HIS A 25 -0.19 11.53 14.36
C HIS A 25 -1.63 11.50 13.84
N HIS A 26 -1.83 11.97 12.62
CA HIS A 26 -3.07 11.80 11.85
C HIS A 26 -2.74 11.55 10.38
N ASN A 27 -3.66 10.98 9.63
CA ASN A 27 -3.48 10.85 8.19
C ASN A 27 -4.04 12.08 7.46
N ARG A 28 -3.25 12.62 6.54
CA ARG A 28 -3.66 13.59 5.55
C ARG A 28 -4.11 12.83 4.31
N ILE A 29 -5.34 13.12 3.86
CA ILE A 29 -5.97 12.50 2.70
C ILE A 29 -6.25 13.62 1.71
N GLU A 30 -5.71 13.53 0.50
CA GLU A 30 -5.84 14.57 -0.52
C GLU A 30 -5.90 13.98 -1.92
N GLU A 31 -6.75 14.53 -2.77
CA GLU A 31 -6.75 14.20 -4.19
C GLU A 31 -5.45 14.71 -4.82
N VAL A 32 -4.72 13.83 -5.49
CA VAL A 32 -3.43 14.15 -6.15
C VAL A 32 -3.56 14.18 -7.67
N ALA A 33 -4.58 13.53 -8.19
CA ALA A 33 -5.01 13.57 -9.58
C ALA A 33 -6.48 13.08 -9.64
N PRO A 34 -7.20 13.30 -10.73
CA PRO A 34 -8.55 12.77 -10.89
C PRO A 34 -8.61 11.27 -10.59
N ASN A 35 -9.48 10.86 -9.66
CA ASN A 35 -9.65 9.49 -9.18
C ASN A 35 -8.41 8.85 -8.53
N LEU A 36 -7.45 9.66 -8.09
CA LEU A 36 -6.27 9.22 -7.36
C LEU A 36 -6.11 10.03 -6.08
N THR A 37 -6.22 9.38 -4.94
CA THR A 37 -6.12 10.02 -3.62
C THR A 37 -4.88 9.55 -2.89
N GLY A 38 -4.06 10.48 -2.42
CA GLY A 38 -2.90 10.21 -1.58
C GLY A 38 -3.26 10.16 -0.11
N ILE A 39 -2.69 9.22 0.62
CA ILE A 39 -2.82 9.05 2.08
C ILE A 39 -1.42 9.07 2.67
N GLY A 40 -1.13 10.01 3.56
CA GLY A 40 0.18 10.14 4.21
C GLY A 40 0.04 10.50 5.68
N THR A 41 0.91 9.99 6.53
CA THR A 41 0.89 10.24 7.98
C THR A 41 1.61 11.55 8.33
N VAL A 42 1.00 12.38 9.19
CA VAL A 42 1.53 13.68 9.64
C VAL A 42 1.55 13.70 11.18
N PRO A 43 2.68 14.06 11.82
CA PRO A 43 4.02 14.17 11.25
C PRO A 43 4.46 12.90 10.53
N ALA A 44 5.47 13.00 9.65
CA ALA A 44 5.97 11.82 8.94
C ALA A 44 6.43 10.74 9.92
N PHE A 45 6.03 9.50 9.69
CA PHE A 45 6.41 8.33 10.48
C PHE A 45 7.33 7.42 9.66
N ALA A 46 8.35 6.85 10.29
CA ALA A 46 9.37 6.02 9.67
C ALA A 46 10.02 6.72 8.45
N ILE A 47 9.99 6.10 7.28
CA ILE A 47 10.49 6.67 6.02
C ILE A 47 9.51 7.64 5.35
N GLY A 48 8.36 7.92 6.00
CA GLY A 48 7.32 8.78 5.45
C GLY A 48 6.56 8.16 4.27
N PRO A 49 6.13 6.89 4.37
CA PRO A 49 5.44 6.23 3.27
C PRO A 49 4.16 6.98 2.90
N ARG A 50 3.77 6.86 1.64
CA ARG A 50 2.52 7.36 1.10
C ARG A 50 1.78 6.23 0.41
N ALA A 51 0.53 6.02 0.77
CA ALA A 51 -0.37 5.15 0.05
C ALA A 51 -1.16 5.93 -1.01
N LEU A 52 -1.58 5.25 -2.07
CA LEU A 52 -2.40 5.83 -3.13
C LEU A 52 -3.68 5.00 -3.28
N LEU A 53 -4.84 5.65 -3.14
CA LEU A 53 -6.13 5.04 -3.44
C LEU A 53 -6.49 5.34 -4.89
N VAL A 54 -6.48 4.30 -5.72
CA VAL A 54 -6.90 4.33 -7.11
C VAL A 54 -8.39 4.04 -7.16
N CYS A 55 -9.20 5.02 -7.57
CA CYS A 55 -10.65 4.87 -7.66
C CYS A 55 -11.05 4.43 -9.07
N THR A 56 -11.72 3.27 -9.17
CA THR A 56 -12.19 2.73 -10.44
C THR A 56 -13.67 2.36 -10.38
N PRO A 57 -14.38 2.24 -11.52
CA PRO A 57 -15.76 1.78 -11.54
C PRO A 57 -15.96 0.37 -10.96
N GLY A 58 -14.92 -0.48 -11.02
CA GLY A 58 -14.95 -1.85 -10.47
C GLY A 58 -14.66 -1.95 -8.97
N GLY A 59 -14.31 -0.84 -8.33
CA GLY A 59 -13.89 -0.75 -6.92
C GLY A 59 -12.55 -0.04 -6.77
N ASN A 60 -12.19 0.32 -5.55
CA ASN A 60 -10.94 1.04 -5.31
C ASN A 60 -9.81 0.08 -4.94
N VAL A 61 -8.61 0.39 -5.41
CA VAL A 61 -7.38 -0.33 -5.05
C VAL A 61 -6.51 0.58 -4.20
N LEU A 62 -6.13 0.11 -3.01
CA LEU A 62 -5.10 0.76 -2.20
C LEU A 62 -3.74 0.26 -2.67
N TRP A 63 -2.93 1.14 -3.21
CA TRP A 63 -1.54 0.89 -3.58
C TRP A 63 -0.61 1.32 -2.45
N ASP A 64 0.11 0.36 -1.89
CA ASP A 64 0.91 0.49 -0.68
C ASP A 64 0.06 0.84 0.55
N CYS A 65 0.67 0.95 1.72
CA CYS A 65 -0.05 1.41 2.90
C CYS A 65 0.82 2.28 3.83
N VAL A 66 0.14 3.11 4.61
CA VAL A 66 0.75 3.81 5.75
C VAL A 66 0.53 3.01 7.03
N SER A 67 1.42 3.21 8.03
CA SER A 67 1.35 2.46 9.30
C SER A 67 0.17 2.89 10.18
N LEU A 68 -0.23 4.16 10.11
CA LEU A 68 -1.35 4.66 10.90
C LEU A 68 -2.68 4.29 10.25
N LEU A 69 -3.57 3.73 11.05
CA LEU A 69 -4.99 3.56 10.71
C LEU A 69 -5.80 4.04 11.91
N ASP A 70 -6.74 4.95 11.67
CA ASP A 70 -7.69 5.48 12.66
C ASP A 70 -9.10 5.56 12.07
N ASP A 71 -10.10 5.78 12.94
CA ASP A 71 -11.51 5.82 12.54
C ASP A 71 -11.80 6.95 11.54
N ALA A 72 -11.10 8.09 11.65
CA ALA A 72 -11.25 9.20 10.72
C ALA A 72 -10.77 8.83 9.32
N THR A 73 -9.63 8.15 9.23
CA THR A 73 -9.10 7.62 7.97
C THR A 73 -10.05 6.59 7.36
N VAL A 74 -10.54 5.64 8.16
CA VAL A 74 -11.50 4.63 7.70
C VAL A 74 -12.77 5.28 7.17
N ALA A 75 -13.33 6.26 7.90
CA ALA A 75 -14.53 6.97 7.48
C ALA A 75 -14.31 7.74 6.16
N ALA A 76 -13.18 8.44 6.02
CA ALA A 76 -12.86 9.19 4.82
C ALA A 76 -12.67 8.28 3.60
N VAL A 77 -11.96 7.16 3.74
CA VAL A 77 -11.77 6.18 2.65
C VAL A 77 -13.10 5.48 2.31
N ARG A 78 -13.95 5.17 3.29
CA ARG A 78 -15.31 4.65 3.02
C ARG A 78 -16.17 5.64 2.24
N ALA A 79 -16.06 6.94 2.53
CA ALA A 79 -16.77 7.99 1.77
C ALA A 79 -16.31 8.08 0.32
N LEU A 80 -15.08 7.66 0.01
CA LEU A 80 -14.54 7.54 -1.36
C LEU A 80 -14.90 6.20 -2.04
N GLY A 81 -15.68 5.34 -1.40
CA GLY A 81 -16.09 4.04 -1.93
C GLY A 81 -15.40 2.83 -1.30
N GLY A 82 -14.59 3.03 -0.26
CA GLY A 82 -13.90 1.96 0.46
C GLY A 82 -12.69 1.40 -0.30
N ILE A 83 -12.28 0.18 0.05
CA ILE A 83 -11.17 -0.55 -0.58
C ILE A 83 -11.67 -1.94 -0.99
N ALA A 84 -11.58 -2.26 -2.27
CA ALA A 84 -11.92 -3.57 -2.83
C ALA A 84 -10.70 -4.51 -2.89
N ALA A 85 -9.49 -3.95 -3.01
CA ALA A 85 -8.24 -4.70 -3.01
C ALA A 85 -7.09 -3.83 -2.49
N ILE A 86 -6.07 -4.46 -1.93
CA ILE A 86 -4.81 -3.84 -1.54
C ILE A 86 -3.72 -4.48 -2.39
N ALA A 87 -2.79 -3.68 -2.92
CA ALA A 87 -1.61 -4.18 -3.61
C ALA A 87 -0.38 -3.46 -3.07
N VAL A 88 0.76 -4.14 -3.02
CA VAL A 88 1.96 -3.63 -2.34
C VAL A 88 3.17 -3.76 -3.23
N SER A 89 3.83 -2.64 -3.49
CA SER A 89 4.96 -2.56 -4.39
C SER A 89 6.18 -3.38 -3.93
N HIS A 90 6.46 -3.40 -2.62
CA HIS A 90 7.62 -4.08 -2.05
C HIS A 90 7.55 -4.16 -0.50
N PRO A 91 8.41 -4.98 0.15
CA PRO A 91 8.33 -5.27 1.58
C PRO A 91 8.52 -4.10 2.56
N HIS A 92 9.06 -2.96 2.17
CA HIS A 92 9.21 -1.82 3.08
C HIS A 92 7.88 -1.16 3.46
N LEU A 93 6.83 -1.34 2.66
CA LEU A 93 5.53 -0.69 2.80
C LEU A 93 4.45 -1.60 3.41
N VAL A 94 4.86 -2.59 4.21
CA VAL A 94 3.95 -3.59 4.79
C VAL A 94 3.20 -3.12 6.05
N GLY A 95 3.67 -2.10 6.73
CA GLY A 95 3.06 -1.44 7.88
C GLY A 95 1.97 -2.23 8.60
N SER A 96 0.74 -1.75 8.52
CA SER A 96 -0.48 -2.34 9.11
C SER A 96 -1.43 -2.91 8.04
N LEU A 97 -0.90 -3.59 7.01
CA LEU A 97 -1.68 -4.17 5.90
C LEU A 97 -2.88 -5.00 6.36
N VAL A 98 -2.68 -5.84 7.37
CA VAL A 98 -3.74 -6.71 7.90
C VAL A 98 -4.84 -5.89 8.56
N GLU A 99 -4.49 -4.82 9.27
CA GLU A 99 -5.45 -3.89 9.87
C GLU A 99 -6.24 -3.15 8.78
N TRP A 100 -5.56 -2.67 7.73
CA TRP A 100 -6.22 -2.06 6.57
C TRP A 100 -7.18 -3.04 5.89
N SER A 101 -6.75 -4.27 5.61
CA SER A 101 -7.62 -5.30 5.04
C SER A 101 -8.88 -5.52 5.89
N ARG A 102 -8.72 -5.71 7.21
CA ARG A 102 -9.82 -5.97 8.13
C ARG A 102 -10.80 -4.80 8.26
N ALA A 103 -10.29 -3.56 8.22
CA ALA A 103 -11.13 -2.36 8.27
C ALA A 103 -12.02 -2.20 7.02
N PHE A 104 -11.67 -2.88 5.92
CA PHE A 104 -12.39 -2.86 4.65
C PHE A 104 -12.80 -4.29 4.22
N ASP A 105 -13.56 -4.96 5.11
CA ASP A 105 -14.27 -6.21 4.88
C ASP A 105 -13.34 -7.37 4.45
N ASN A 106 -12.13 -7.42 4.99
CA ASN A 106 -11.05 -8.35 4.64
C ASN A 106 -10.65 -8.26 3.16
N ALA A 107 -10.50 -7.02 2.65
CA ALA A 107 -10.03 -6.78 1.30
C ALA A 107 -8.76 -7.58 1.00
N PRO A 108 -8.67 -8.30 -0.14
CA PRO A 108 -7.53 -9.13 -0.48
C PRO A 108 -6.26 -8.29 -0.62
N ILE A 109 -5.13 -8.81 -0.11
CA ILE A 109 -3.81 -8.19 -0.19
C ILE A 109 -3.01 -8.94 -1.25
N TYR A 110 -2.84 -8.32 -2.42
CA TYR A 110 -2.03 -8.89 -3.50
C TYR A 110 -0.55 -8.67 -3.21
N TRP A 111 0.20 -9.78 -3.21
CA TRP A 111 1.62 -9.82 -2.86
C TRP A 111 2.34 -10.78 -3.78
N HIS A 112 3.43 -10.34 -4.42
CA HIS A 112 4.18 -11.24 -5.30
C HIS A 112 4.83 -12.37 -4.50
N ALA A 113 4.73 -13.61 -5.02
CA ALA A 113 5.22 -14.82 -4.34
C ALA A 113 6.72 -14.78 -4.05
N ASP A 114 7.53 -14.13 -4.90
CA ASP A 114 8.97 -13.96 -4.68
C ASP A 114 9.32 -13.10 -3.46
N ASN A 115 8.33 -12.39 -2.88
CA ASN A 115 8.47 -11.63 -1.65
C ASN A 115 7.81 -12.33 -0.44
N ARG A 116 7.38 -13.59 -0.56
CA ARG A 116 6.64 -14.33 0.49
C ARG A 116 7.40 -14.38 1.81
N GLU A 117 8.72 -14.51 1.79
CA GLU A 117 9.58 -14.55 2.98
C GLU A 117 9.51 -13.29 3.86
N TRP A 118 9.11 -12.16 3.27
CA TRP A 118 8.99 -10.87 3.96
C TRP A 118 7.65 -10.67 4.67
N VAL A 119 6.72 -11.62 4.54
CA VAL A 119 5.44 -11.59 5.25
C VAL A 119 5.66 -12.08 6.68
N MET A 120 6.00 -11.15 7.58
CA MET A 120 6.29 -11.45 8.99
C MET A 120 5.05 -11.77 9.81
N ARG A 121 3.85 -11.41 9.33
CA ARG A 121 2.57 -11.67 9.96
C ARG A 121 1.63 -12.32 8.94
N PRO A 122 1.60 -13.65 8.85
CA PRO A 122 0.69 -14.36 7.95
C PRO A 122 -0.78 -14.07 8.26
N ASP A 123 -1.58 -13.87 7.23
CA ASP A 123 -3.03 -13.71 7.32
C ASP A 123 -3.70 -14.29 6.06
N SER A 124 -4.95 -14.73 6.19
CA SER A 124 -5.73 -15.29 5.07
C SER A 124 -6.09 -14.28 3.99
N ALA A 125 -5.96 -12.98 4.27
CA ALA A 125 -6.18 -11.94 3.28
C ALA A 125 -5.08 -11.87 2.21
N PHE A 126 -3.89 -12.45 2.44
CA PHE A 126 -2.83 -12.45 1.44
C PHE A 126 -3.16 -13.36 0.26
N VAL A 127 -3.17 -12.77 -0.92
CA VAL A 127 -3.27 -13.44 -2.22
C VAL A 127 -1.90 -13.39 -2.88
N PHE A 128 -1.19 -14.50 -2.84
CA PHE A 128 0.12 -14.62 -3.47
C PHE A 128 -0.05 -14.87 -4.96
N TRP A 129 0.52 -14.00 -5.79
CA TRP A 129 0.51 -14.16 -7.23
C TRP A 129 1.91 -14.40 -7.78
N GLU A 130 2.00 -15.02 -8.95
CA GLU A 130 3.24 -15.46 -9.61
C GLU A 130 3.28 -14.97 -11.06
N GLY A 131 4.47 -15.00 -11.64
CA GLY A 131 4.69 -14.62 -13.03
C GLY A 131 4.96 -13.13 -13.22
N GLU A 132 4.82 -12.65 -14.45
CA GLU A 132 5.23 -11.29 -14.83
C GLU A 132 4.12 -10.26 -14.61
N THR A 133 2.85 -10.68 -14.67
CA THR A 133 1.70 -9.77 -14.54
C THR A 133 0.53 -10.42 -13.81
N GLN A 134 -0.24 -9.62 -13.08
CA GLN A 134 -1.48 -10.01 -12.43
C GLN A 134 -2.53 -8.91 -12.58
N THR A 135 -3.57 -9.16 -13.37
CA THR A 135 -4.75 -8.29 -13.37
C THR A 135 -5.55 -8.54 -12.11
N ILE A 136 -5.74 -7.50 -11.30
CA ILE A 136 -6.47 -7.58 -10.02
C ILE A 136 -7.89 -7.04 -10.14
N MET A 137 -8.14 -6.23 -11.17
CA MET A 137 -9.43 -5.60 -11.45
C MET A 137 -9.40 -5.07 -12.89
N ASP A 138 -10.57 -4.82 -13.49
CA ASP A 138 -10.63 -4.26 -14.83
C ASP A 138 -9.86 -2.94 -14.91
N GLY A 139 -8.94 -2.86 -15.85
CA GLY A 139 -8.04 -1.71 -16.02
C GLY A 139 -6.94 -1.54 -14.97
N VAL A 140 -6.77 -2.49 -14.03
CA VAL A 140 -5.69 -2.44 -13.01
C VAL A 140 -4.87 -3.73 -13.03
N THR A 141 -3.59 -3.60 -13.36
CA THR A 141 -2.67 -4.72 -13.50
C THR A 141 -1.38 -4.46 -12.72
N LEU A 142 -0.95 -5.43 -11.94
CA LEU A 142 0.36 -5.48 -11.31
C LEU A 142 1.35 -6.05 -12.30
N ILE A 143 2.56 -5.46 -12.37
CA ILE A 143 3.64 -5.87 -13.26
C ILE A 143 4.89 -6.08 -12.42
N ARG A 144 5.41 -7.30 -12.38
CA ARG A 144 6.65 -7.61 -11.68
C ARG A 144 7.83 -6.98 -12.40
N CYS A 145 8.61 -6.22 -11.66
CA CYS A 145 9.84 -5.57 -12.17
C CYS A 145 11.11 -6.15 -11.53
N GLY A 146 11.01 -6.66 -10.31
CA GLY A 146 12.19 -7.06 -9.54
C GLY A 146 13.05 -5.85 -9.14
N GLY A 147 14.37 -6.04 -9.08
CA GLY A 147 15.33 -4.99 -8.77
C GLY A 147 15.47 -4.72 -7.28
N HIS A 148 14.62 -3.88 -6.72
CA HIS A 148 14.66 -3.52 -5.29
C HIS A 148 14.45 -4.74 -4.37
N PHE A 149 13.44 -5.56 -4.65
CA PHE A 149 13.23 -6.92 -4.14
C PHE A 149 12.91 -7.85 -5.30
N ALA A 150 13.04 -9.15 -5.11
CA ALA A 150 12.80 -10.13 -6.18
C ALA A 150 11.39 -10.04 -6.76
N GLY A 151 10.38 -9.79 -5.91
CA GLY A 151 8.98 -9.62 -6.29
C GLY A 151 8.51 -8.16 -6.26
N SER A 152 9.42 -7.17 -6.37
CA SER A 152 8.98 -5.76 -6.52
C SER A 152 8.17 -5.60 -7.77
N ASP A 153 7.05 -4.90 -7.65
CA ASP A 153 6.12 -4.67 -8.74
C ASP A 153 5.69 -3.19 -8.85
N VAL A 154 5.05 -2.88 -9.95
CA VAL A 154 4.42 -1.60 -10.22
C VAL A 154 2.96 -1.83 -10.55
N LEU A 155 2.11 -0.84 -10.28
CA LEU A 155 0.70 -0.90 -10.64
C LEU A 155 0.45 -0.06 -11.89
N TYR A 156 -0.01 -0.71 -12.96
CA TYR A 156 -0.55 -0.05 -14.15
C TYR A 156 -2.05 0.17 -13.99
N TRP A 157 -2.50 1.42 -14.18
CA TRP A 157 -3.89 1.82 -14.15
C TRP A 157 -4.29 2.46 -15.49
N ALA A 158 -5.08 1.75 -16.28
CA ALA A 158 -5.48 2.17 -17.61
C ALA A 158 -6.33 3.45 -17.64
N GLY A 159 -7.16 3.67 -16.60
CA GLY A 159 -7.99 4.88 -16.46
C GLY A 159 -7.23 6.13 -15.99
N GLY A 160 -5.97 6.01 -15.62
CA GLY A 160 -5.15 7.13 -15.15
C GLY A 160 -4.80 8.12 -16.26
N ALA A 161 -4.39 9.33 -15.87
CA ALA A 161 -3.96 10.39 -16.78
C ALA A 161 -4.97 10.65 -17.93
N ASP A 162 -6.24 10.79 -17.59
CA ASP A 162 -7.34 11.00 -18.54
C ASP A 162 -7.48 9.86 -19.57
N GLY A 163 -7.31 8.61 -19.13
CA GLY A 163 -7.41 7.42 -19.97
C GLY A 163 -6.16 7.11 -20.80
N ARG A 164 -5.07 7.84 -20.62
CA ARG A 164 -3.77 7.54 -21.26
C ARG A 164 -2.99 6.43 -20.56
N GLY A 165 -3.42 6.06 -19.37
CA GLY A 165 -2.75 5.14 -18.48
C GLY A 165 -1.78 5.85 -17.52
N ALA A 166 -1.68 5.31 -16.30
CA ALA A 166 -0.72 5.75 -15.30
C ALA A 166 0.02 4.54 -14.72
N LEU A 167 1.26 4.76 -14.32
CA LEU A 167 2.10 3.76 -13.66
C LEU A 167 2.44 4.27 -12.26
N LEU A 168 2.06 3.49 -11.22
CA LEU A 168 2.43 3.76 -9.84
C LEU A 168 3.61 2.85 -9.49
N THR A 169 4.76 3.43 -9.23
CA THR A 169 6.04 2.71 -9.28
C THR A 169 6.56 2.24 -7.93
N GLY A 170 5.99 2.74 -6.80
CA GLY A 170 6.63 2.56 -5.51
C GLY A 170 8.09 3.03 -5.58
N ASP A 171 9.00 2.24 -4.99
CA ASP A 171 10.45 2.52 -5.02
C ASP A 171 11.18 1.84 -6.22
N THR A 172 10.44 1.32 -7.20
CA THR A 172 11.03 0.64 -8.37
C THR A 172 11.73 1.63 -9.32
N LEU A 173 11.22 2.87 -9.39
CA LEU A 173 11.84 3.97 -10.12
C LEU A 173 12.13 5.11 -9.14
N GLN A 174 13.39 5.48 -9.03
CA GLN A 174 13.90 6.59 -8.20
C GLN A 174 14.61 7.61 -9.07
#